data_95be2b74ece2e4a22c119eea76be9bbe
#
_entry.id   95be2b74ece2e4a22c119eea76be9bbe
#
_cell.length_a   1.000
_cell.length_b   1.000
_cell.length_c   1.000
_cell.angle_alpha   90.00
_cell.angle_beta   90.00
_cell.angle_gamma   90.00
#
_symmetry.space_group_name_H-M   'P 1'
#
loop_
_entity.id
_entity.type
_entity.pdbx_description
1 polymer ?
#
loop_
_entity_poly.entity_id
_entity_poly.type
_entity_poly.pdbx_seq_one_letter_code
_entity_poly.pdbx_strand_id
1 'polypeptide(L)'
;MPTTRGITRSISLVLLAAALTGSAGCVSKSLAGTSQPTVILIANNRGFYDVNVYAVRSGQTAGRRLGTVTGNATATLKVPESELQAGGTLVVQVRSVGGRFTWYSSAVQMGPGVIARLDVVQTANGSLGQSQMYSQVVPQRDRENQ
;
A
#
# COMPACT_ATOMS: atom_id res chain seq x y z
N MET A 1 6.37 -39.64 70.13
CA MET A 1 5.54 -40.88 70.03
C MET A 1 4.94 -40.93 68.64
N PRO A 2 4.90 -42.09 68.13
CA PRO A 2 5.32 -42.47 66.77
C PRO A 2 4.11 -42.62 65.86
N THR A 3 4.30 -42.81 64.59
CA THR A 3 4.19 -44.03 63.79
C THR A 3 4.15 -43.66 62.32
N THR A 4 5.10 -43.93 61.54
CA THR A 4 5.46 -45.11 60.72
C THR A 4 4.32 -45.64 59.79
N ARG A 5 4.79 -45.98 58.61
CA ARG A 5 4.29 -46.90 57.55
C ARG A 5 3.43 -46.22 56.47
N GLY A 6 3.63 -46.56 55.22
CA GLY A 6 4.52 -47.52 54.55
C GLY A 6 4.16 -47.51 53.04
N ILE A 7 5.15 -47.67 52.28
CA ILE A 7 5.30 -48.59 51.14
C ILE A 7 4.03 -48.81 50.29
N THR A 8 4.07 -48.47 49.00
CA THR A 8 4.14 -49.51 47.96
C THR A 8 4.47 -48.96 46.59
N ARG A 9 5.43 -49.59 46.03
CA ARG A 9 5.86 -49.61 44.63
C ARG A 9 4.68 -49.96 43.70
N SER A 10 4.55 -49.31 42.60
CA SER A 10 4.02 -49.94 41.41
C SER A 10 4.72 -49.36 40.20
N ILE A 11 5.61 -50.14 39.69
CA ILE A 11 6.22 -50.05 38.38
C ILE A 11 5.12 -50.38 37.39
N SER A 12 4.78 -49.45 36.52
CA SER A 12 4.01 -49.75 35.32
C SER A 12 4.75 -49.18 34.13
N LEU A 13 5.40 -50.12 33.52
CA LEU A 13 6.02 -50.03 32.20
C LEU A 13 4.86 -50.03 31.20
N VAL A 14 4.65 -48.94 30.47
CA VAL A 14 3.75 -48.89 29.32
C VAL A 14 4.40 -48.16 28.17
N LEU A 15 4.87 -48.99 27.30
CA LEU A 15 4.95 -48.85 25.82
C LEU A 15 4.97 -47.46 25.19
N LEU A 16 6.10 -47.28 24.64
CA LEU A 16 6.46 -46.44 23.47
C LEU A 16 5.50 -46.68 22.31
N ALA A 17 4.60 -45.74 22.04
CA ALA A 17 3.89 -45.67 20.80
C ALA A 17 4.36 -44.40 20.07
N ALA A 18 5.25 -44.58 19.14
CA ALA A 18 5.70 -43.56 18.21
C ALA A 18 4.55 -43.24 17.26
N ALA A 19 3.82 -42.17 17.52
CA ALA A 19 2.91 -41.58 16.56
C ALA A 19 3.69 -40.55 15.71
N LEU A 20 4.12 -41.00 14.56
CA LEU A 20 4.52 -40.10 13.48
C LEU A 20 3.29 -39.33 13.00
N THR A 21 2.96 -38.25 13.65
CA THR A 21 2.05 -37.26 13.09
C THR A 21 2.80 -36.48 12.03
N GLY A 22 2.61 -36.89 10.78
CA GLY A 22 3.05 -36.14 9.61
C GLY A 22 2.49 -34.73 9.72
N SER A 23 3.38 -33.76 9.87
CA SER A 23 3.08 -32.35 9.67
C SER A 23 2.65 -32.16 8.21
N ALA A 24 1.33 -32.18 7.98
CA ALA A 24 0.75 -31.68 6.75
C ALA A 24 1.10 -30.20 6.69
N GLY A 25 2.25 -29.89 6.09
CA GLY A 25 2.62 -28.53 5.74
C GLY A 25 1.50 -27.96 4.89
N CYS A 26 0.74 -27.03 5.45
CA CYS A 26 -0.10 -26.14 4.67
C CYS A 26 0.83 -25.39 3.72
N VAL A 27 1.06 -25.95 2.55
CA VAL A 27 1.56 -25.20 1.41
C VAL A 27 0.43 -24.20 1.11
N SER A 28 0.55 -23.02 1.70
CA SER A 28 -0.21 -21.87 1.25
C SER A 28 0.19 -21.64 -0.20
N LYS A 29 -0.56 -22.26 -1.10
CA LYS A 29 -0.52 -21.95 -2.51
C LYS A 29 -0.87 -20.47 -2.56
N SER A 30 0.15 -19.61 -2.60
CA SER A 30 -0.06 -18.20 -2.90
C SER A 30 -0.72 -18.22 -4.28
N LEU A 31 -2.04 -18.03 -4.25
CA LEU A 31 -2.81 -17.77 -5.45
C LEU A 31 -2.03 -16.69 -6.17
N ALA A 32 -1.47 -17.05 -7.32
CA ALA A 32 -0.82 -16.12 -8.24
C ALA A 32 -1.75 -14.92 -8.31
N GLY A 33 -1.29 -13.80 -7.71
CA GLY A 33 -2.15 -12.66 -7.51
C GLY A 33 -2.73 -12.27 -8.86
N THR A 34 -4.03 -12.34 -8.97
CA THR A 34 -4.73 -11.60 -10.01
C THR A 34 -4.25 -10.17 -9.84
N SER A 35 -3.36 -9.74 -10.73
CA SER A 35 -2.87 -8.36 -10.71
C SER A 35 -4.10 -7.48 -10.85
N GLN A 36 -4.49 -6.85 -9.74
CA GLN A 36 -5.62 -5.92 -9.77
C GLN A 36 -5.33 -4.87 -10.83
N PRO A 37 -6.29 -4.57 -11.71
CA PRO A 37 -6.11 -3.51 -12.67
C PRO A 37 -5.64 -2.26 -11.94
N THR A 38 -4.63 -1.62 -12.49
CA THR A 38 -4.01 -0.45 -11.87
C THR A 38 -3.95 0.70 -12.87
N VAL A 39 -4.20 1.89 -12.39
CA VAL A 39 -3.93 3.12 -13.14
C VAL A 39 -2.60 3.72 -12.74
N ILE A 40 -1.99 4.46 -13.63
CA ILE A 40 -0.67 5.06 -13.42
C ILE A 40 -0.83 6.51 -12.97
N LEU A 41 -0.11 6.85 -11.90
CA LEU A 41 0.08 8.21 -11.41
C LEU A 41 1.57 8.55 -11.49
N ILE A 42 1.94 9.51 -12.30
CA ILE A 42 3.29 10.06 -12.36
C ILE A 42 3.33 11.28 -11.43
N ALA A 43 4.10 11.18 -10.37
CA ALA A 43 4.24 12.25 -9.38
C ALA A 43 5.63 12.88 -9.51
N ASN A 44 5.67 14.18 -9.78
CA ASN A 44 6.86 15.00 -9.86
C ASN A 44 6.92 15.94 -8.65
N ASN A 45 7.85 15.68 -7.75
CA ASN A 45 8.07 16.51 -6.57
C ASN A 45 9.16 17.54 -6.86
N ARG A 46 8.76 18.78 -7.05
CA ARG A 46 9.66 19.93 -7.28
C ARG A 46 10.12 20.59 -5.99
N GLY A 47 9.71 20.06 -4.85
CA GLY A 47 10.14 20.54 -3.53
C GLY A 47 11.40 19.85 -3.03
N PHE A 48 11.99 20.37 -1.94
CA PHE A 48 13.17 19.79 -1.31
C PHE A 48 12.83 18.61 -0.38
N TYR A 49 11.65 18.65 0.23
CA TYR A 49 11.25 17.62 1.20
C TYR A 49 10.52 16.49 0.53
N ASP A 50 10.72 15.29 1.03
CA ASP A 50 9.97 14.11 0.61
C ASP A 50 8.49 14.29 0.92
N VAL A 51 7.66 13.71 0.05
CA VAL A 51 6.22 13.69 0.24
C VAL A 51 5.66 12.27 0.18
N ASN A 52 4.68 12.00 1.01
CA ASN A 52 3.86 10.80 0.93
C ASN A 52 2.60 11.09 0.13
N VAL A 53 2.29 10.22 -0.81
CA VAL A 53 1.12 10.32 -1.68
C VAL A 53 0.12 9.22 -1.31
N TYR A 54 -1.16 9.60 -1.15
CA TYR A 54 -2.26 8.72 -0.78
C TYR A 54 -3.40 8.85 -1.77
N ALA A 55 -4.05 7.74 -2.13
CA ALA A 55 -5.34 7.77 -2.78
C ALA A 55 -6.44 7.95 -1.74
N VAL A 56 -7.38 8.85 -1.98
CA VAL A 56 -8.46 9.17 -1.04
C VAL A 56 -9.81 8.84 -1.68
N ARG A 57 -10.60 8.01 -1.01
CA ARG A 57 -11.97 7.68 -1.42
C ARG A 57 -12.96 8.60 -0.73
N SER A 58 -14.09 8.86 -1.37
CA SER A 58 -15.16 9.64 -0.78
C SER A 58 -15.59 9.10 0.59
N GLY A 59 -15.70 9.97 1.57
CA GLY A 59 -16.09 9.61 2.93
C GLY A 59 -14.98 9.01 3.79
N GLN A 60 -13.76 8.87 3.28
CA GLN A 60 -12.61 8.40 4.06
C GLN A 60 -11.72 9.57 4.50
N THR A 61 -11.36 9.58 5.78
CA THR A 61 -10.41 10.55 6.35
C THR A 61 -8.95 10.09 6.18
N ALA A 62 -8.72 8.79 6.01
CA ALA A 62 -7.41 8.19 5.80
C ALA A 62 -7.36 7.55 4.41
N GLY A 63 -6.50 8.05 3.54
CA GLY A 63 -6.27 7.49 2.22
C GLY A 63 -5.31 6.29 2.27
N ARG A 64 -5.37 5.44 1.22
CA ARG A 64 -4.38 4.39 0.99
C ARG A 64 -3.07 5.01 0.51
N ARG A 65 -1.97 4.73 1.20
CA ARG A 65 -0.64 5.17 0.78
C ARG A 65 -0.24 4.50 -0.53
N LEU A 66 0.10 5.31 -1.53
CA LEU A 66 0.61 4.86 -2.83
C LEU A 66 2.13 4.78 -2.85
N GLY A 67 2.79 5.71 -2.17
CA GLY A 67 4.24 5.74 -2.09
C GLY A 67 4.78 7.03 -1.52
N THR A 68 6.13 7.14 -1.53
CA THR A 68 6.87 8.36 -1.21
C THR A 68 7.56 8.86 -2.45
N VAL A 69 7.56 10.17 -2.66
CA VAL A 69 8.31 10.83 -3.72
C VAL A 69 9.37 11.72 -3.07
N THR A 70 10.61 11.39 -3.33
CA THR A 70 11.75 12.14 -2.80
C THR A 70 11.79 13.56 -3.36
N GLY A 71 12.35 14.48 -2.61
CA GLY A 71 12.54 15.86 -3.06
C GLY A 71 13.29 15.93 -4.39
N ASN A 72 12.88 16.83 -5.27
CA ASN A 72 13.43 17.02 -6.62
C ASN A 72 13.44 15.74 -7.49
N ALA A 73 12.50 14.82 -7.27
CA ALA A 73 12.41 13.56 -8.02
C ALA A 73 11.03 13.33 -8.62
N THR A 74 11.00 12.46 -9.62
CA THR A 74 9.77 11.95 -10.23
C THR A 74 9.63 10.46 -9.90
N ALA A 75 8.43 10.03 -9.53
CA ALA A 75 8.11 8.64 -9.27
C ALA A 75 6.86 8.22 -10.03
N THR A 76 6.85 6.96 -10.48
CA THR A 76 5.66 6.32 -11.03
C THR A 76 4.99 5.49 -9.94
N LEU A 77 3.77 5.84 -9.61
CA LEU A 77 2.97 5.19 -8.57
C LEU A 77 1.85 4.40 -9.22
N LYS A 78 1.63 3.18 -8.73
CA LYS A 78 0.52 2.33 -9.15
C LYS A 78 -0.67 2.56 -8.23
N VAL A 79 -1.80 2.92 -8.81
CA VAL A 79 -3.06 3.14 -8.08
C VAL A 79 -3.98 1.98 -8.41
N PRO A 80 -4.35 1.13 -7.46
CA PRO A 80 -5.36 0.10 -7.68
C PRO A 80 -6.69 0.73 -8.11
N GLU A 81 -7.37 0.14 -9.08
CA GLU A 81 -8.69 0.65 -9.51
C GLU A 81 -9.71 0.70 -8.38
N SER A 82 -9.55 -0.18 -7.38
CA SER A 82 -10.37 -0.15 -6.16
C SER A 82 -10.26 1.15 -5.36
N GLU A 83 -9.24 1.96 -5.61
CA GLU A 83 -9.05 3.26 -4.96
C GLU A 83 -9.67 4.43 -5.76
N LEU A 84 -10.18 4.16 -6.95
CA LEU A 84 -10.95 5.15 -7.70
C LEU A 84 -12.31 5.36 -7.02
N GLN A 85 -12.78 6.59 -7.07
CA GLN A 85 -14.12 6.94 -6.62
C GLN A 85 -15.18 6.50 -7.65
N ALA A 86 -16.44 6.58 -7.29
CA ALA A 86 -17.55 6.36 -8.21
C ALA A 86 -17.38 7.23 -9.48
N GLY A 87 -17.61 6.63 -10.64
CA GLY A 87 -17.36 7.29 -11.92
C GLY A 87 -15.92 7.27 -12.41
N GLY A 88 -15.02 6.50 -11.75
CA GLY A 88 -13.64 6.33 -12.21
C GLY A 88 -12.74 7.54 -11.96
N THR A 89 -13.03 8.36 -10.97
CA THR A 89 -12.20 9.54 -10.64
C THR A 89 -11.18 9.21 -9.55
N LEU A 90 -10.01 9.84 -9.65
CA LEU A 90 -8.94 9.77 -8.67
C LEU A 90 -8.82 11.10 -7.92
N VAL A 91 -8.76 11.01 -6.58
CA VAL A 91 -8.37 12.10 -5.69
C VAL A 91 -7.15 11.66 -4.93
N VAL A 92 -6.14 12.51 -4.84
CA VAL A 92 -4.95 12.24 -4.05
C VAL A 92 -4.78 13.25 -2.93
N GLN A 93 -4.19 12.75 -1.85
CA GLN A 93 -3.70 13.56 -0.76
C GLN A 93 -2.17 13.50 -0.76
N VAL A 94 -1.53 14.64 -0.63
CA VAL A 94 -0.07 14.77 -0.49
C VAL A 94 0.23 15.28 0.91
N ARG A 95 1.16 14.62 1.59
CA ARG A 95 1.65 15.03 2.92
C ARG A 95 3.16 15.14 2.89
N SER A 96 3.70 16.26 3.36
CA SER A 96 5.15 16.39 3.53
C SER A 96 5.64 15.45 4.63
N VAL A 97 6.77 14.76 4.40
CA VAL A 97 7.41 13.91 5.40
C VAL A 97 8.04 14.81 6.47
N GLY A 98 7.69 14.54 7.75
CA GLY A 98 8.13 15.38 8.87
C GLY A 98 7.49 16.77 8.94
N GLY A 99 6.63 17.11 7.97
CA GLY A 99 5.98 18.40 7.87
C GLY A 99 4.53 18.39 8.33
N ARG A 100 3.98 19.58 8.49
CA ARG A 100 2.58 19.80 8.92
C ARG A 100 1.63 20.03 7.74
N PHE A 101 2.16 20.04 6.53
CA PHE A 101 1.40 20.44 5.37
C PHE A 101 0.76 19.24 4.67
N THR A 102 -0.50 19.40 4.38
CA THR A 102 -1.32 18.45 3.64
C THR A 102 -2.03 19.19 2.53
N TRP A 103 -2.08 18.59 1.36
CA TRP A 103 -2.80 19.12 0.21
C TRP A 103 -3.67 18.01 -0.41
N TYR A 104 -4.82 18.39 -0.97
CA TYR A 104 -5.73 17.50 -1.67
C TYR A 104 -5.89 17.98 -3.10
N SER A 105 -5.88 17.05 -4.05
CA SER A 105 -6.17 17.37 -5.44
C SER A 105 -7.67 17.60 -5.66
N SER A 106 -8.00 18.25 -6.76
CA SER A 106 -9.30 18.07 -7.41
C SER A 106 -9.45 16.63 -7.90
N ALA A 107 -10.70 16.18 -8.15
CA ALA A 107 -10.97 14.89 -8.74
C ALA A 107 -10.55 14.91 -10.22
N VAL A 108 -9.79 13.89 -10.64
CA VAL A 108 -9.31 13.74 -12.01
C VAL A 108 -9.90 12.48 -12.61
N GLN A 109 -10.49 12.59 -13.80
CA GLN A 109 -11.07 11.46 -14.51
C GLN A 109 -9.98 10.50 -14.99
N MET A 110 -10.13 9.22 -14.63
CA MET A 110 -9.29 8.13 -15.07
C MET A 110 -10.06 7.23 -16.04
N GLY A 111 -9.33 6.57 -16.93
CA GLY A 111 -9.90 5.66 -17.92
C GLY A 111 -8.82 4.93 -18.70
N PRO A 112 -9.20 4.07 -19.65
CA PRO A 112 -8.25 3.36 -20.48
C PRO A 112 -7.33 4.34 -21.22
N GLY A 113 -6.02 4.18 -21.06
CA GLY A 113 -5.03 5.04 -21.71
C GLY A 113 -4.85 6.41 -21.09
N VAL A 114 -5.41 6.65 -19.93
CA VAL A 114 -5.22 7.89 -19.17
C VAL A 114 -4.16 7.68 -18.10
N ILE A 115 -3.21 8.60 -17.99
CA ILE A 115 -2.23 8.70 -16.92
C ILE A 115 -2.57 9.96 -16.12
N ALA A 116 -2.59 9.82 -14.78
CA ALA A 116 -2.63 10.98 -13.91
C ALA A 116 -1.21 11.56 -13.74
N ARG A 117 -1.12 12.88 -13.75
CA ARG A 117 0.10 13.60 -13.40
C ARG A 117 -0.14 14.47 -12.18
N LEU A 118 0.82 14.41 -11.26
CA LEU A 118 0.83 15.18 -10.04
C LEU A 118 2.11 15.99 -9.98
N ASP A 119 1.99 17.30 -10.03
CA ASP A 119 3.09 18.23 -9.80
C ASP A 119 2.98 18.74 -8.36
N VAL A 120 3.93 18.36 -7.53
CA VAL A 120 4.05 18.81 -6.14
C VAL A 120 4.98 20.01 -6.10
N VAL A 121 4.45 21.14 -5.67
CA VAL A 121 5.21 22.39 -5.52
C VAL A 121 5.22 22.77 -4.05
N GLN A 122 6.41 22.88 -3.49
CA GLN A 122 6.61 23.31 -2.12
C GLN A 122 7.16 24.74 -2.10
N THR A 123 6.50 25.60 -1.36
CA THR A 123 7.02 26.96 -1.11
C THR A 123 8.10 26.93 -0.04
N ALA A 124 8.84 28.03 0.15
CA ALA A 124 9.91 28.12 1.12
C ALA A 124 9.49 27.81 2.57
N ASN A 125 8.22 28.06 2.91
CA ASN A 125 7.64 27.71 4.21
C ASN A 125 7.07 26.28 4.27
N GLY A 126 7.26 25.48 3.19
CA GLY A 126 6.80 24.09 3.10
C GLY A 126 5.37 23.90 2.62
N SER A 127 4.60 24.96 2.37
CA SER A 127 3.22 24.86 1.89
C SER A 127 3.14 24.15 0.53
N LEU A 128 2.11 23.34 0.36
CA LEU A 128 1.81 22.55 -0.85
C LEU A 128 0.70 23.18 -1.71
N GLY A 129 0.25 24.38 -1.38
CA GLY A 129 -0.93 25.01 -2.00
C GLY A 129 -0.84 25.28 -3.50
N GLN A 130 0.36 25.27 -4.09
CA GLN A 130 0.58 25.46 -5.52
C GLN A 130 0.67 24.12 -6.29
N SER A 131 0.50 22.99 -5.60
CA SER A 131 0.49 21.68 -6.23
C SER A 131 -0.75 21.51 -7.10
N GLN A 132 -0.62 20.71 -8.15
CA GLN A 132 -1.73 20.46 -9.09
C GLN A 132 -1.72 19.02 -9.58
N MET A 133 -2.92 18.52 -9.93
CA MET A 133 -3.10 17.21 -10.53
C MET A 133 -3.98 17.33 -11.79
N TYR A 134 -3.60 16.61 -12.82
CA TYR A 134 -4.34 16.59 -14.10
C TYR A 134 -4.21 15.24 -14.78
N SER A 135 -5.09 14.95 -15.72
CA SER A 135 -5.04 13.75 -16.55
C SER A 135 -4.38 14.05 -17.90
N GLN A 136 -3.68 13.05 -18.41
CA GLN A 136 -3.07 13.07 -19.74
C GLN A 136 -3.44 11.80 -20.49
N VAL A 137 -3.96 11.93 -21.69
CA VAL A 137 -4.19 10.79 -22.59
C VAL A 137 -2.87 10.42 -23.24
N VAL A 138 -2.50 9.13 -23.15
CA VAL A 138 -1.32 8.60 -23.84
C VAL A 138 -1.74 8.14 -25.23
N PRO A 139 -1.15 8.70 -26.31
CA PRO A 139 -1.41 8.23 -27.67
C PRO A 139 -1.08 6.73 -27.80
N GLN A 140 -1.89 5.98 -28.54
CA GLN A 140 -1.74 4.52 -28.67
C GLN A 140 -0.40 4.07 -29.29
N ARG A 141 0.28 4.93 -30.04
CA ARG A 141 1.56 4.60 -30.70
C ARG A 141 2.69 4.18 -29.76
N ASP A 142 2.63 4.63 -28.52
CA ASP A 142 3.71 4.36 -27.54
C ASP A 142 3.52 3.04 -26.79
N ARG A 143 2.43 2.30 -27.08
CA ARG A 143 2.14 1.02 -26.43
C ARG A 143 2.70 -0.20 -27.17
N GLU A 144 2.99 -0.09 -28.46
CA GLU A 144 3.52 -1.20 -29.26
C GLU A 144 5.02 -1.40 -29.07
N ASN A 145 5.71 -0.46 -28.42
CA ASN A 145 7.17 -0.50 -28.24
C ASN A 145 7.60 -0.76 -26.78
N GLN A 146 6.70 -1.19 -25.90
CA GLN A 146 6.99 -1.63 -24.52
C GLN A 146 6.65 -3.12 -24.33
#